data_93df2a889fad60ca1d2516494a9cb7c5
#
_entry.id   93df2a889fad60ca1d2516494a9cb7c5
#
_cell.length_a   1.000
_cell.length_b   1.000
_cell.length_c   1.000
_cell.angle_alpha   90.00
_cell.angle_beta   90.00
_cell.angle_gamma   90.00
#
_symmetry.space_group_name_H-M   'P 1'
#
loop_
_entity.id
_entity.type
_entity.pdbx_description
1 polymer ?
#
loop_
_entity_poly.entity_id
_entity_poly.type
_entity_poly.pdbx_seq_one_letter_code
_entity_poly.pdbx_strand_id
1 'polypeptide(L)'
;MLRVRDILKANGYFEGHDSHDDRIFLASSENETGDGDFHIHICPITSNSYKDFILLRDFLISNPEKSKEYYNKKIELANKAGFDRQKYKTLKSQYLTKLLSEIKNLEGDIDVGND
;
A
#
# COMPACT_ATOMS: atom_id res chain seq x y z
N MET A 1 17.64 -3.48 3.92
CA MET A 1 16.40 -4.24 3.58
C MET A 1 16.58 -5.75 3.70
N LEU A 2 17.60 -6.31 3.09
CA LEU A 2 17.76 -7.78 3.04
C LEU A 2 17.97 -8.40 4.42
N ARG A 3 18.68 -7.72 5.31
CA ARG A 3 18.89 -8.20 6.68
C ARG A 3 17.57 -8.29 7.46
N VAL A 4 16.74 -7.27 7.35
CA VAL A 4 15.43 -7.26 8.01
C VAL A 4 14.52 -8.34 7.42
N ARG A 5 14.52 -8.51 6.09
CA ARG A 5 13.79 -9.58 5.42
C ARG A 5 14.16 -10.95 5.99
N ASP A 6 15.46 -11.22 6.13
CA ASP A 6 15.94 -12.52 6.60
C ASP A 6 15.53 -12.77 8.06
N ILE A 7 15.60 -11.75 8.90
CA ILE A 7 15.14 -11.84 10.30
C ILE A 7 13.66 -12.18 10.36
N LEU A 8 12.83 -11.51 9.57
CA LEU A 8 11.40 -11.76 9.56
C LEU A 8 11.06 -13.15 9.02
N LYS A 9 11.75 -13.61 7.98
CA LYS A 9 11.55 -14.96 7.48
C LYS A 9 11.91 -16.02 8.53
N ALA A 10 12.94 -15.78 9.32
CA ALA A 10 13.32 -16.66 10.42
C ALA A 10 12.29 -16.66 11.56
N ASN A 11 11.42 -15.67 11.62
CA ASN A 11 10.40 -15.50 12.66
C ASN A 11 8.96 -15.74 12.17
N GLY A 12 8.80 -16.52 11.11
CA GLY A 12 7.48 -16.99 10.67
C GLY A 12 6.79 -16.15 9.59
N TYR A 13 7.53 -15.23 8.96
CA TYR A 13 7.00 -14.46 7.84
C TYR A 13 7.46 -15.04 6.51
N PHE A 14 6.63 -14.89 5.50
CA PHE A 14 6.86 -15.44 4.16
C PHE A 14 6.89 -14.32 3.14
N GLU A 15 7.91 -14.31 2.28
CA GLU A 15 8.03 -13.32 1.22
C GLU A 15 6.99 -13.60 0.13
N GLY A 16 6.21 -12.58 -0.21
CA GLY A 16 5.16 -12.68 -1.22
C GLY A 16 5.63 -12.22 -2.60
N HIS A 17 4.74 -12.38 -3.58
CA HIS A 17 5.03 -12.03 -4.97
C HIS A 17 4.94 -10.53 -5.26
N ASP A 18 4.51 -9.71 -4.29
CA ASP A 18 4.38 -8.26 -4.44
C ASP A 18 5.67 -7.50 -4.14
N SER A 19 6.80 -8.20 -4.03
CA SER A 19 8.09 -7.54 -3.87
C SER A 19 8.50 -6.86 -5.17
N HIS A 20 9.02 -5.63 -5.03
CA HIS A 20 9.52 -4.80 -6.13
C HIS A 20 10.96 -4.39 -5.83
N ASP A 21 11.62 -3.74 -6.78
CA ASP A 21 13.00 -3.30 -6.62
C ASP A 21 13.20 -2.39 -5.41
N ASP A 22 12.20 -1.57 -5.08
CA ASP A 22 12.29 -0.60 -3.99
C ASP A 22 11.51 -1.03 -2.72
N ARG A 23 10.96 -2.24 -2.70
CA ARG A 23 10.28 -2.76 -1.51
C ARG A 23 10.19 -4.28 -1.52
N ILE A 24 10.16 -4.85 -0.31
CA ILE A 24 9.98 -6.28 -0.09
C ILE A 24 8.67 -6.48 0.68
N PHE A 25 7.84 -7.40 0.22
CA PHE A 25 6.57 -7.74 0.86
C PHE A 25 6.67 -9.07 1.58
N LEU A 26 6.22 -9.10 2.85
CA LEU A 26 6.12 -10.33 3.63
C LEU A 26 4.73 -10.42 4.26
N ALA A 27 4.29 -11.65 4.48
CA ALA A 27 3.01 -11.91 5.14
C ALA A 27 3.18 -12.98 6.21
N SER A 28 2.26 -12.99 7.18
CA SER A 28 2.29 -13.96 8.29
C SER A 28 1.74 -15.34 7.89
N SER A 29 1.29 -15.51 6.66
CA SER A 29 0.76 -16.78 6.16
C SER A 29 1.60 -17.30 5.00
N GLU A 30 1.78 -18.62 4.96
CA GLU A 30 2.52 -19.33 3.92
C GLU A 30 1.79 -19.35 2.57
N ASN A 31 0.54 -18.96 2.53
CA ASN A 31 -0.24 -18.91 1.28
C ASN A 31 0.46 -18.11 0.20
N GLU A 32 0.47 -18.63 -1.02
CA GLU A 32 0.97 -17.89 -2.19
C GLU A 32 0.22 -16.57 -2.38
N THR A 33 -0.98 -16.49 -1.86
CA THR A 33 -1.82 -15.31 -1.93
C THR A 33 -1.50 -14.28 -0.84
N GLY A 34 -0.67 -14.63 0.14
CA GLY A 34 -0.34 -13.73 1.23
C GLY A 34 -1.49 -13.47 2.20
N ASP A 35 -2.34 -14.46 2.44
CA ASP A 35 -3.51 -14.38 3.31
C ASP A 35 -3.14 -14.49 4.79
N GLY A 36 -2.16 -13.73 5.25
CA GLY A 36 -1.87 -13.67 6.66
C GLY A 36 -2.60 -12.50 7.32
N ASP A 37 -2.67 -12.53 8.65
CA ASP A 37 -3.26 -11.44 9.43
C ASP A 37 -2.43 -10.17 9.35
N PHE A 38 -1.12 -10.32 9.11
CA PHE A 38 -0.19 -9.20 9.05
C PHE A 38 0.55 -9.17 7.73
N HIS A 39 0.59 -7.98 7.13
CA HIS A 39 1.36 -7.71 5.92
C HIS A 39 2.43 -6.68 6.26
N ILE A 40 3.67 -6.96 5.86
CA ILE A 40 4.80 -6.08 6.12
C ILE A 40 5.44 -5.70 4.79
N HIS A 41 5.59 -4.40 4.57
CA HIS A 41 6.35 -3.87 3.44
C HIS A 41 7.64 -3.25 3.97
N ILE A 42 8.78 -3.72 3.46
CA ILE A 42 10.09 -3.18 3.82
C ILE A 42 10.58 -2.36 2.64
N CYS A 43 10.93 -1.10 2.89
CA CYS A 43 11.45 -0.23 1.84
C CYS A 43 12.44 0.78 2.42
N PRO A 44 13.43 1.23 1.62
CA PRO A 44 14.31 2.30 2.04
C PRO A 44 13.52 3.60 2.23
N ILE A 45 13.92 4.42 3.19
CA ILE A 45 13.26 5.71 3.43
C ILE A 45 13.39 6.68 2.26
N THR A 46 14.33 6.42 1.36
CA THR A 46 14.53 7.21 0.14
C THR A 46 13.70 6.73 -1.04
N SER A 47 13.02 5.58 -0.91
CA SER A 47 12.26 4.99 -2.02
C SER A 47 10.94 5.72 -2.25
N ASN A 48 10.45 5.62 -3.48
CA ASN A 48 9.13 6.16 -3.84
C ASN A 48 8.02 5.42 -3.10
N SER A 49 8.18 4.12 -2.89
CA SER A 49 7.20 3.33 -2.12
C SER A 49 7.03 3.85 -0.70
N TYR A 50 8.14 4.16 -0.01
CA TYR A 50 8.07 4.74 1.32
C TYR A 50 7.35 6.08 1.31
N LYS A 51 7.72 6.95 0.38
CA LYS A 51 7.12 8.28 0.26
C LYS A 51 5.61 8.20 0.01
N ASP A 52 5.20 7.29 -0.86
CA ASP A 52 3.78 7.10 -1.18
C ASP A 52 2.99 6.55 0.01
N PHE A 53 3.55 5.59 0.77
CA PHE A 53 2.90 5.06 1.97
C PHE A 53 2.70 6.14 3.03
N ILE A 54 3.72 6.95 3.29
CA ILE A 54 3.64 8.02 4.28
C ILE A 54 2.65 9.09 3.84
N LEU A 55 2.68 9.47 2.56
CA LEU A 55 1.77 10.47 2.01
C LEU A 55 0.32 10.03 2.12
N LEU A 56 0.02 8.79 1.75
CA LEU A 56 -1.32 8.23 1.86
C LEU A 56 -1.78 8.15 3.32
N ARG A 57 -0.91 7.65 4.19
CA ARG A 57 -1.21 7.53 5.63
C ARG A 57 -1.57 8.89 6.22
N ASP A 58 -0.72 9.87 6.01
CA ASP A 58 -0.90 11.21 6.59
C ASP A 58 -2.17 11.88 6.04
N PHE A 59 -2.44 11.72 4.74
CA PHE A 59 -3.65 12.24 4.13
C PHE A 59 -4.91 11.63 4.76
N LEU A 60 -4.92 10.31 4.93
CA LEU A 60 -6.10 9.62 5.49
C LEU A 60 -6.31 9.95 6.97
N ILE A 61 -5.23 10.10 7.75
CA ILE A 61 -5.31 10.49 9.15
C ILE A 61 -5.88 11.90 9.27
N SER A 62 -5.46 12.81 8.40
CA SER A 62 -5.88 14.21 8.43
C SER A 62 -7.26 14.45 7.83
N ASN A 63 -7.83 13.48 7.12
CA ASN A 63 -9.10 13.61 6.42
C ASN A 63 -10.02 12.42 6.72
N PRO A 64 -10.73 12.43 7.87
CA PRO A 64 -11.59 11.29 8.26
C PRO A 64 -12.65 10.91 7.24
N GLU A 65 -13.23 11.88 6.52
CA GLU A 65 -14.21 11.59 5.48
C GLU A 65 -13.59 10.85 4.31
N LYS A 66 -12.37 11.22 3.92
CA LYS A 66 -11.62 10.54 2.87
C LYS A 66 -11.19 9.14 3.30
N SER A 67 -10.86 8.98 4.58
CA SER A 67 -10.56 7.66 5.13
C SER A 67 -11.76 6.73 5.02
N LYS A 68 -12.95 7.24 5.30
CA LYS A 68 -14.21 6.49 5.18
C LYS A 68 -14.49 6.13 3.71
N GLU A 69 -14.30 7.09 2.79
CA GLU A 69 -14.44 6.82 1.35
C GLU A 69 -13.47 5.75 0.89
N TYR A 70 -12.23 5.81 1.35
CA TYR A 70 -11.21 4.82 1.01
C TYR A 70 -11.60 3.42 1.48
N TYR A 71 -12.07 3.31 2.72
CA TYR A 71 -12.55 2.04 3.27
C TYR A 71 -13.71 1.48 2.45
N ASN A 72 -14.71 2.32 2.17
CA ASN A 72 -15.87 1.91 1.38
C ASN A 72 -15.49 1.51 -0.04
N LYS A 73 -14.53 2.21 -0.63
CA LYS A 73 -14.03 1.89 -1.97
C LYS A 73 -13.33 0.55 -2.01
N LYS A 74 -12.57 0.22 -0.99
CA LYS A 74 -11.91 -1.09 -0.89
C LYS A 74 -12.94 -2.22 -0.85
N ILE A 75 -14.02 -2.04 -0.09
CA ILE A 75 -15.12 -3.03 -0.04
C ILE A 75 -15.78 -3.15 -1.41
N GLU A 76 -16.08 -2.03 -2.05
CA GLU A 76 -16.68 -2.01 -3.39
C GLU A 76 -15.82 -2.77 -4.40
N LEU A 77 -14.52 -2.51 -4.40
CA LEU A 77 -13.60 -3.17 -5.32
C LEU A 77 -13.47 -4.67 -5.03
N ALA A 78 -13.49 -5.06 -3.75
CA ALA A 78 -13.47 -6.47 -3.37
C ALA A 78 -14.72 -7.19 -3.88
N ASN A 79 -15.89 -6.57 -3.73
CA ASN A 79 -17.14 -7.12 -4.23
C ASN A 79 -17.15 -7.21 -5.76
N LYS A 80 -16.64 -6.21 -6.43
CA LYS A 80 -16.55 -6.17 -7.89
C LYS A 80 -15.62 -7.24 -8.44
N ALA A 81 -14.54 -7.51 -7.72
CA ALA A 81 -13.59 -8.56 -8.10
C ALA A 81 -14.12 -9.97 -7.83
N GLY A 82 -15.15 -10.10 -6.99
CA GLY A 82 -15.65 -11.40 -6.55
C GLY A 82 -14.61 -12.11 -5.69
N PHE A 83 -14.26 -13.33 -6.05
CA PHE A 83 -13.24 -14.09 -5.36
C PHE A 83 -11.89 -14.08 -6.09
N ASP A 84 -11.74 -13.23 -7.10
CA ASP A 84 -10.51 -13.15 -7.90
C ASP A 84 -9.55 -12.14 -7.27
N ARG A 85 -8.52 -12.64 -6.61
CA ARG A 85 -7.52 -11.81 -5.93
C ARG A 85 -6.71 -10.96 -6.89
N GLN A 86 -6.35 -11.51 -8.03
CA GLN A 86 -5.56 -10.78 -9.03
C GLN A 86 -6.37 -9.59 -9.57
N LYS A 87 -7.65 -9.81 -9.81
CA LYS A 87 -8.55 -8.74 -10.24
C LYS A 87 -8.67 -7.66 -9.18
N TYR A 88 -8.80 -8.05 -7.90
CA TYR A 88 -8.84 -7.10 -6.80
C TYR A 88 -7.55 -6.27 -6.73
N LYS A 89 -6.39 -6.92 -6.82
CA LYS A 89 -5.10 -6.22 -6.81
C LYS A 89 -5.00 -5.20 -7.93
N THR A 90 -5.42 -5.57 -9.14
CA THR A 90 -5.39 -4.68 -10.29
C THR A 90 -6.30 -3.47 -10.08
N LEU A 91 -7.52 -3.69 -9.64
CA LEU A 91 -8.49 -2.61 -9.38
C LEU A 91 -8.01 -1.69 -8.26
N LYS A 92 -7.48 -2.27 -7.18
CA LYS A 92 -6.96 -1.51 -6.05
C LYS A 92 -5.74 -0.66 -6.47
N SER A 93 -4.83 -1.24 -7.25
CA SER A 93 -3.65 -0.53 -7.74
C SER A 93 -4.03 0.68 -8.59
N GLN A 94 -5.00 0.52 -9.49
CA GLN A 94 -5.49 1.61 -10.32
C GLN A 94 -6.11 2.72 -9.46
N TYR A 95 -6.92 2.35 -8.49
CA TYR A 95 -7.54 3.31 -7.58
C TYR A 95 -6.50 4.07 -6.75
N LEU A 96 -5.52 3.35 -6.18
CA LEU A 96 -4.46 3.97 -5.37
C LEU A 96 -3.58 4.91 -6.19
N THR A 97 -3.25 4.53 -7.42
CA THR A 97 -2.47 5.38 -8.32
C THR A 97 -3.18 6.70 -8.56
N LYS A 98 -4.48 6.64 -8.83
CA LYS A 98 -5.30 7.84 -9.04
C LYS A 98 -5.39 8.68 -7.78
N LEU A 99 -5.66 8.06 -6.63
CA LEU A 99 -5.76 8.75 -5.35
C LEU A 99 -4.44 9.45 -4.98
N LEU A 100 -3.32 8.76 -5.12
CA LEU A 100 -2.00 9.34 -4.86
C LEU A 100 -1.71 10.52 -5.78
N SER A 101 -2.10 10.43 -7.05
CA SER A 101 -1.94 11.54 -7.99
C SER A 101 -2.75 12.76 -7.53
N GLU A 102 -3.98 12.56 -7.08
CA GLU A 102 -4.82 13.64 -6.55
C GLU A 102 -4.20 14.28 -5.30
N ILE A 103 -3.68 13.46 -4.38
CA ILE A 103 -3.03 13.96 -3.15
C ILE A 103 -1.79 14.78 -3.50
N LYS A 104 -0.96 14.29 -4.41
CA LYS A 104 0.25 14.99 -4.85
C LYS A 104 -0.08 16.34 -5.52
N ASN A 105 -1.16 16.40 -6.27
CA ASN A 105 -1.60 17.65 -6.88
C ASN A 105 -2.05 18.66 -5.83
N LEU A 106 -2.75 18.22 -4.79
CA LEU A 106 -3.16 19.10 -3.69
C LEU A 106 -1.95 19.65 -2.95
N GLU A 107 -0.94 18.85 -2.68
CA GLU A 107 0.28 19.29 -2.03
C GLU A 107 1.10 20.23 -2.93
N GLY A 108 1.15 19.93 -4.23
CA GLY A 108 1.80 20.82 -5.19
C GLY A 108 1.16 22.19 -5.24
N ASP A 109 -0.18 22.26 -5.20
CA ASP A 109 -0.91 23.52 -5.16
C ASP A 109 -0.60 24.32 -3.89
N ILE A 110 -0.48 23.64 -2.74
CA ILE A 110 -0.13 24.25 -1.48
C ILE A 110 1.30 24.81 -1.54
N ASP A 111 2.25 24.03 -2.07
CA ASP A 111 3.64 24.43 -2.20
C ASP A 111 3.78 25.65 -3.12
N VAL A 112 3.06 25.65 -4.24
CA VAL A 112 3.05 26.80 -5.16
C VAL A 112 2.45 28.02 -4.48
N GLY A 113 1.44 27.85 -3.65
CA GLY A 113 0.81 28.95 -2.92
C GLY A 113 1.70 29.57 -1.85
N ASN A 114 2.74 28.87 -1.41
CA ASN A 114 3.66 29.34 -0.38
C ASN A 114 4.91 30.03 -0.95
N ASP A 115 5.11 29.95 -2.23
CA ASP A 115 6.22 30.61 -2.90
C ASP A 115 5.84 32.05 -3.24
#